data_11f7fe20e78639b0caa4dc657bc22f07
#
_entry.id   11f7fe20e78639b0caa4dc657bc22f07
#
_cell.length_a   1.000
_cell.length_b   1.000
_cell.length_c   1.000
_cell.angle_alpha   90.00
_cell.angle_beta   90.00
_cell.angle_gamma   90.00
#
_symmetry.space_group_name_H-M   'P 1'
#
loop_
_entity.id
_entity.type
_entity.pdbx_description
1 polymer ?
#
loop_
_entity_poly.entity_id
_entity_poly.type
_entity_poly.pdbx_seq_one_letter_code
_entity_poly.pdbx_strand_id
1 'polypeptide(L)'
;METVSKLHYLNLGQGGKFKSGGATSSTAADVDAMFQHLSTAQHKKLILHFHGGLVSEENGLKIARKMADNYQAVGHAYTFVWETGLVETLLSSFDKIQETGLFQELKKIVVRKVCEKLGIEETGARGVAPIDAARVEQELQEPQPFERMEARARGGAEKLEESKLPMLEREIEAELEEELDGRADLQTMLQPGSPDGQRGIAMAFLANLARIVIRVIRRYIRKREHGLLATTVEEILREFYVAEIGTLIWDGMKEKARNGMWMPNTGLQNDERHGGDYFLEKLNAFLGANPGWTVDLVGHSAGSIAICHLLKAANEHGFEHIRARWILLLAPACRTKLFYEQV
;
A
#
# COMPACT_ATOMS: atom_id res chain seq x y z
N MET A 1 -20.78 -9.32 -3.37
CA MET A 1 -20.87 -7.97 -2.77
C MET A 1 -21.37 -7.01 -3.84
N GLU A 2 -22.40 -6.23 -3.56
CA GLU A 2 -22.76 -5.15 -4.49
C GLU A 2 -21.64 -4.12 -4.55
N THR A 3 -21.18 -3.83 -5.73
CA THR A 3 -20.14 -2.83 -6.00
C THR A 3 -20.72 -1.42 -5.82
N VAL A 4 -19.98 -0.50 -5.19
CA VAL A 4 -20.35 0.91 -5.12
C VAL A 4 -20.43 1.49 -6.53
N SER A 5 -21.42 2.36 -6.78
CA SER A 5 -21.55 3.03 -8.07
C SER A 5 -20.35 3.94 -8.35
N LYS A 6 -19.88 3.99 -9.58
CA LYS A 6 -18.81 4.90 -10.06
C LYS A 6 -19.16 6.39 -9.90
N LEU A 7 -20.43 6.70 -9.65
CA LEU A 7 -20.86 8.05 -9.28
C LEU A 7 -20.35 8.50 -7.91
N HIS A 8 -19.80 7.61 -7.09
CA HIS A 8 -19.39 7.89 -5.71
C HIS A 8 -17.90 7.74 -5.45
N TYR A 9 -17.10 7.39 -6.46
CA TYR A 9 -15.66 7.30 -6.29
C TYR A 9 -14.87 7.62 -7.55
N LEU A 10 -13.63 8.08 -7.34
CA LEU A 10 -12.59 8.17 -8.34
C LEU A 10 -11.47 7.21 -7.91
N ASN A 11 -11.23 6.17 -8.71
CA ASN A 11 -10.15 5.21 -8.45
C ASN A 11 -8.92 5.60 -9.27
N LEU A 12 -7.83 5.87 -8.55
CA LEU A 12 -6.57 6.33 -9.10
C LEU A 12 -5.51 5.24 -8.97
N GLY A 13 -4.89 4.90 -10.07
CA GLY A 13 -3.78 3.97 -10.13
C GLY A 13 -2.41 4.64 -9.96
N GLN A 14 -1.39 3.97 -10.46
CA GLN A 14 -0.01 4.42 -10.34
C GLN A 14 0.19 5.84 -10.89
N GLY A 15 0.91 6.67 -10.12
CA GLY A 15 1.19 8.05 -10.49
C GLY A 15 -0.04 8.96 -10.51
N GLY A 16 -1.17 8.56 -9.89
CA GLY A 16 -2.39 9.35 -9.86
C GLY A 16 -3.16 9.40 -11.17
N LYS A 17 -2.80 8.53 -12.11
CA LYS A 17 -3.56 8.34 -13.37
C LYS A 17 -4.87 7.63 -13.07
N PHE A 18 -5.80 7.67 -14.01
CA PHE A 18 -6.99 6.86 -13.92
C PHE A 18 -6.65 5.38 -13.78
N LYS A 19 -7.33 4.68 -12.88
CA LYS A 19 -7.14 3.23 -12.73
C LYS A 19 -7.69 2.52 -13.96
N SER A 20 -6.83 1.90 -14.74
CA SER A 20 -7.18 1.11 -15.90
C SER A 20 -7.47 -0.34 -15.53
N GLY A 21 -8.42 -0.96 -16.22
CA GLY A 21 -8.75 -2.38 -16.10
C GLY A 21 -9.56 -2.77 -14.86
N GLY A 22 -10.33 -3.85 -15.00
CA GLY A 22 -11.17 -4.39 -13.94
C GLY A 22 -12.49 -3.65 -13.71
N ALA A 23 -13.34 -4.24 -12.87
CA ALA A 23 -14.68 -3.72 -12.57
C ALA A 23 -14.65 -2.39 -11.77
N THR A 24 -13.53 -2.09 -11.11
CA THR A 24 -13.33 -0.92 -10.25
C THR A 24 -12.55 0.21 -10.93
N SER A 25 -12.26 0.07 -12.22
CA SER A 25 -11.59 1.10 -13.03
C SER A 25 -12.35 2.43 -13.00
N SER A 26 -11.62 3.53 -13.11
CA SER A 26 -12.20 4.86 -13.33
C SER A 26 -11.64 5.47 -14.62
N THR A 27 -12.47 6.23 -15.30
CA THR A 27 -12.15 6.91 -16.54
C THR A 27 -12.59 8.37 -16.48
N ALA A 28 -12.15 9.19 -17.44
CA ALA A 28 -12.64 10.54 -17.61
C ALA A 28 -14.17 10.58 -17.82
N ALA A 29 -14.71 9.61 -18.57
CA ALA A 29 -16.16 9.50 -18.79
C ALA A 29 -16.94 9.21 -17.50
N ASP A 30 -16.38 8.45 -16.55
CA ASP A 30 -17.01 8.21 -15.24
C ASP A 30 -17.07 9.52 -14.43
N VAL A 31 -16.03 10.36 -14.49
CA VAL A 31 -16.02 11.70 -13.86
C VAL A 31 -17.06 12.61 -14.53
N ASP A 32 -17.11 12.64 -15.84
CA ASP A 32 -18.11 13.43 -16.57
C ASP A 32 -19.55 13.00 -16.23
N ALA A 33 -19.80 11.70 -16.14
CA ALA A 33 -21.09 11.13 -15.74
C ALA A 33 -21.47 11.54 -14.31
N MET A 34 -20.51 11.58 -13.39
CA MET A 34 -20.74 12.05 -12.03
C MET A 34 -21.18 13.51 -12.02
N PHE A 35 -20.48 14.43 -12.73
CA PHE A 35 -20.88 15.84 -12.80
C PHE A 35 -22.23 16.01 -13.49
N GLN A 36 -22.52 15.22 -14.51
CA GLN A 36 -23.84 15.21 -15.15
C GLN A 36 -24.93 14.75 -14.14
N HIS A 37 -24.67 13.74 -13.34
CA HIS A 37 -25.58 13.31 -12.27
C HIS A 37 -25.82 14.43 -11.24
N LEU A 38 -24.77 15.16 -10.84
CA LEU A 38 -24.92 16.30 -9.92
C LEU A 38 -25.86 17.37 -10.44
N SER A 39 -25.92 17.58 -11.74
CA SER A 39 -26.82 18.60 -12.35
C SER A 39 -28.28 18.37 -12.01
N THR A 40 -28.66 17.13 -11.74
CA THR A 40 -30.04 16.72 -11.39
C THR A 40 -30.22 16.42 -9.91
N ALA A 41 -29.17 16.55 -9.09
CA ALA A 41 -29.21 16.21 -7.68
C ALA A 41 -30.06 17.20 -6.85
N GLN A 42 -30.79 16.64 -5.89
CA GLN A 42 -31.67 17.42 -5.00
C GLN A 42 -30.86 18.31 -4.05
N HIS A 43 -29.74 17.81 -3.54
CA HIS A 43 -28.88 18.53 -2.59
C HIS A 43 -27.70 19.16 -3.33
N LYS A 44 -27.55 20.46 -3.22
CA LYS A 44 -26.46 21.23 -3.86
C LYS A 44 -25.20 21.25 -3.00
N LYS A 45 -24.76 20.07 -2.60
CA LYS A 45 -23.57 19.88 -1.77
C LYS A 45 -22.77 18.69 -2.27
N LEU A 46 -21.50 18.92 -2.55
CA LEU A 46 -20.51 17.88 -2.87
C LEU A 46 -19.57 17.71 -1.67
N ILE A 47 -19.42 16.47 -1.21
CA ILE A 47 -18.54 16.11 -0.12
C ILE A 47 -17.41 15.27 -0.72
N LEU A 48 -16.22 15.85 -0.81
CA LEU A 48 -15.02 15.15 -1.29
C LEU A 48 -14.32 14.49 -0.12
N HIS A 49 -14.21 13.18 -0.18
CA HIS A 49 -13.59 12.38 0.86
C HIS A 49 -12.26 11.79 0.40
N PHE A 50 -11.24 11.91 1.27
CA PHE A 50 -9.90 11.39 1.06
C PHE A 50 -9.55 10.43 2.21
N HIS A 51 -9.40 9.14 1.90
CA HIS A 51 -9.07 8.13 2.92
C HIS A 51 -7.62 8.27 3.41
N GLY A 52 -7.31 7.55 4.49
CA GLY A 52 -5.98 7.54 5.09
C GLY A 52 -4.97 6.74 4.28
N GLY A 53 -3.70 6.84 4.68
CA GLY A 53 -2.63 5.96 4.19
C GLY A 53 -2.86 4.51 4.63
N LEU A 54 -2.17 3.57 3.96
CA LEU A 54 -2.25 2.14 4.22
C LEU A 54 -3.64 1.51 4.02
N VAL A 55 -4.49 2.16 3.24
CA VAL A 55 -5.81 1.65 2.86
C VAL A 55 -5.70 0.97 1.49
N SER A 56 -6.02 -0.32 1.42
CA SER A 56 -6.09 -1.04 0.14
C SER A 56 -7.23 -0.52 -0.74
N GLU A 57 -7.14 -0.76 -2.05
CA GLU A 57 -8.19 -0.40 -3.00
C GLU A 57 -9.56 -0.93 -2.57
N GLU A 58 -9.64 -2.21 -2.19
CA GLU A 58 -10.88 -2.84 -1.72
C GLU A 58 -11.48 -2.11 -0.52
N ASN A 59 -10.65 -1.76 0.46
CA ASN A 59 -11.10 -1.02 1.64
C ASN A 59 -11.46 0.43 1.30
N GLY A 60 -10.75 1.07 0.38
CA GLY A 60 -11.10 2.39 -0.15
C GLY A 60 -12.49 2.41 -0.78
N LEU A 61 -12.83 1.40 -1.56
CA LEU A 61 -14.17 1.24 -2.15
C LEU A 61 -15.25 0.94 -1.12
N LYS A 62 -14.94 0.15 -0.07
CA LYS A 62 -15.86 -0.05 1.07
C LYS A 62 -16.14 1.26 1.80
N ILE A 63 -15.10 2.09 1.97
CA ILE A 63 -15.25 3.43 2.56
C ILE A 63 -16.11 4.30 1.64
N ALA A 64 -15.85 4.31 0.33
CA ALA A 64 -16.64 5.07 -0.63
C ALA A 64 -18.14 4.73 -0.54
N ARG A 65 -18.48 3.46 -0.43
CA ARG A 65 -19.86 3.01 -0.21
C ARG A 65 -20.44 3.58 1.08
N LYS A 66 -19.72 3.43 2.22
CA LYS A 66 -20.19 3.97 3.51
C LYS A 66 -20.38 5.48 3.46
N MET A 67 -19.51 6.20 2.78
CA MET A 67 -19.65 7.65 2.61
C MET A 67 -20.88 7.99 1.78
N ALA A 68 -21.11 7.29 0.66
CA ALA A 68 -22.31 7.47 -0.16
C ALA A 68 -23.58 7.24 0.66
N ASP A 69 -23.67 6.11 1.38
CA ASP A 69 -24.85 5.75 2.18
C ASP A 69 -25.12 6.75 3.32
N ASN A 70 -24.05 7.17 4.03
CA ASN A 70 -24.19 8.04 5.20
C ASN A 70 -24.55 9.50 4.85
N TYR A 71 -24.08 9.99 3.70
CA TYR A 71 -24.25 11.39 3.33
C TYR A 71 -25.37 11.65 2.32
N GLN A 72 -26.04 10.60 1.78
CA GLN A 72 -27.09 10.75 0.77
C GLN A 72 -28.21 11.72 1.15
N ALA A 73 -28.53 11.84 2.45
CA ALA A 73 -29.60 12.74 2.94
C ALA A 73 -29.19 14.23 2.97
N VAL A 74 -27.90 14.54 2.82
CA VAL A 74 -27.38 15.91 3.01
C VAL A 74 -26.52 16.42 1.87
N GLY A 75 -26.09 15.54 0.98
CA GLY A 75 -25.22 15.87 -0.14
C GLY A 75 -24.76 14.66 -0.91
N HIS A 76 -23.99 14.87 -1.94
CA HIS A 76 -23.37 13.83 -2.74
C HIS A 76 -21.93 13.61 -2.24
N ALA A 77 -21.66 12.41 -1.72
CA ALA A 77 -20.30 12.03 -1.32
C ALA A 77 -19.54 11.41 -2.50
N TYR A 78 -18.32 11.87 -2.72
CA TYR A 78 -17.41 11.36 -3.73
C TYR A 78 -16.04 11.10 -3.11
N THR A 79 -15.61 9.84 -3.15
CA THR A 79 -14.40 9.39 -2.47
C THR A 79 -13.28 9.20 -3.47
N PHE A 80 -12.15 9.82 -3.21
CA PHE A 80 -10.91 9.53 -3.90
C PHE A 80 -10.32 8.25 -3.31
N VAL A 81 -10.19 7.23 -4.15
CA VAL A 81 -9.52 5.97 -3.84
C VAL A 81 -8.20 5.96 -4.58
N TRP A 82 -7.11 5.84 -3.87
CA TRP A 82 -5.77 5.82 -4.46
C TRP A 82 -4.90 4.77 -3.78
N GLU A 83 -3.89 4.33 -4.48
CA GLU A 83 -2.98 3.29 -3.98
C GLU A 83 -2.16 3.78 -2.78
N THR A 84 -2.66 3.53 -1.57
CA THR A 84 -1.94 3.83 -0.31
C THR A 84 -1.80 2.60 0.57
N GLY A 85 -2.28 1.45 0.11
CA GLY A 85 -2.06 0.20 0.81
C GLY A 85 -0.57 -0.01 1.10
N LEU A 86 -0.25 -0.60 2.26
CA LEU A 86 1.15 -0.85 2.64
C LEU A 86 1.88 -1.62 1.53
N VAL A 87 1.22 -2.63 1.00
CA VAL A 87 1.78 -3.48 -0.06
C VAL A 87 1.97 -2.71 -1.36
N GLU A 88 0.96 -1.95 -1.82
CA GLU A 88 1.03 -1.15 -3.04
C GLU A 88 2.06 -0.01 -2.91
N THR A 89 2.13 0.63 -1.74
CA THR A 89 3.12 1.67 -1.48
C THR A 89 4.53 1.10 -1.40
N LEU A 90 4.68 -0.05 -0.77
CA LEU A 90 5.94 -0.80 -0.74
C LEU A 90 6.33 -1.24 -2.15
N LEU A 91 5.45 -1.87 -2.90
CA LEU A 91 5.75 -2.34 -4.25
C LEU A 91 6.15 -1.19 -5.19
N SER A 92 5.49 -0.04 -5.11
CA SER A 92 5.83 1.11 -5.96
C SER A 92 7.11 1.88 -5.53
N SER A 93 7.47 1.79 -4.26
CA SER A 93 8.74 2.35 -3.73
C SER A 93 9.88 1.32 -3.79
N PHE A 94 9.54 0.10 -4.12
CA PHE A 94 10.36 -1.09 -3.96
C PHE A 94 11.38 -1.32 -5.08
N ASP A 95 11.16 -0.73 -6.27
CA ASP A 95 12.07 -0.94 -7.39
C ASP A 95 13.52 -0.62 -6.99
N LYS A 96 13.73 0.38 -6.15
CA LYS A 96 15.05 0.75 -5.65
C LYS A 96 15.61 -0.18 -4.57
N ILE A 97 14.75 -0.78 -3.74
CA ILE A 97 15.15 -1.71 -2.66
C ILE A 97 15.26 -3.14 -3.20
N GLN A 98 14.39 -3.52 -4.13
CA GLN A 98 14.45 -4.83 -4.79
C GLN A 98 15.73 -5.07 -5.57
N GLU A 99 16.37 -4.01 -6.06
CA GLU A 99 17.65 -4.09 -6.75
C GLU A 99 18.82 -4.42 -5.81
N THR A 100 18.65 -4.31 -4.48
CA THR A 100 19.71 -4.70 -3.55
C THR A 100 19.76 -6.21 -3.39
N GLY A 101 20.90 -6.81 -3.74
CA GLY A 101 21.12 -8.26 -3.59
C GLY A 101 20.82 -8.78 -2.20
N LEU A 102 21.08 -7.98 -1.15
CA LEU A 102 20.76 -8.31 0.24
C LEU A 102 19.27 -8.56 0.45
N PHE A 103 18.40 -7.71 -0.06
CA PHE A 103 16.94 -7.88 0.12
C PHE A 103 16.41 -9.13 -0.57
N GLN A 104 16.93 -9.45 -1.75
CA GLN A 104 16.57 -10.68 -2.45
C GLN A 104 16.98 -11.93 -1.65
N GLU A 105 18.18 -11.94 -1.09
CA GLU A 105 18.65 -13.02 -0.24
C GLU A 105 17.82 -13.15 1.06
N LEU A 106 17.48 -12.04 1.70
CA LEU A 106 16.60 -12.04 2.87
C LEU A 106 15.23 -12.67 2.56
N LYS A 107 14.62 -12.30 1.44
CA LYS A 107 13.34 -12.92 1.02
C LYS A 107 13.47 -14.43 0.86
N LYS A 108 14.52 -14.89 0.15
CA LYS A 108 14.75 -16.31 -0.08
C LYS A 108 14.91 -17.08 1.23
N ILE A 109 15.75 -16.59 2.14
CA ILE A 109 16.01 -17.22 3.43
C ILE A 109 14.71 -17.29 4.25
N VAL A 110 14.02 -16.18 4.42
CA VAL A 110 12.81 -16.13 5.26
C VAL A 110 11.69 -17.00 4.68
N VAL A 111 11.40 -16.88 3.38
CA VAL A 111 10.36 -17.70 2.74
C VAL A 111 10.68 -19.19 2.88
N ARG A 112 11.92 -19.61 2.63
CA ARG A 112 12.33 -20.99 2.76
C ARG A 112 12.13 -21.50 4.19
N LYS A 113 12.59 -20.76 5.19
CA LYS A 113 12.43 -21.14 6.61
C LYS A 113 10.95 -21.17 7.03
N VAL A 114 10.13 -20.24 6.58
CA VAL A 114 8.68 -20.26 6.81
C VAL A 114 8.05 -21.50 6.18
N CYS A 115 8.37 -21.83 4.92
CA CYS A 115 7.88 -23.02 4.26
C CYS A 115 8.27 -24.29 5.01
N GLU A 116 9.53 -24.40 5.43
CA GLU A 116 10.05 -25.52 6.20
C GLU A 116 9.29 -25.70 7.52
N LYS A 117 9.15 -24.65 8.32
CA LYS A 117 8.51 -24.70 9.65
C LYS A 117 6.98 -24.85 9.56
N LEU A 118 6.35 -24.46 8.47
CA LEU A 118 4.93 -24.73 8.19
C LEU A 118 4.70 -26.09 7.53
N GLY A 119 5.75 -26.89 7.29
CA GLY A 119 5.64 -28.20 6.65
C GLY A 119 5.11 -28.12 5.22
N ILE A 120 5.50 -27.08 4.50
CA ILE A 120 5.17 -26.95 3.08
C ILE A 120 6.19 -27.80 2.30
N GLU A 121 5.69 -28.88 1.75
CA GLU A 121 6.50 -29.88 1.06
C GLU A 121 6.23 -29.87 -0.45
N GLU A 122 7.23 -30.23 -1.22
CA GLU A 122 7.09 -30.44 -2.66
C GLU A 122 6.90 -31.92 -2.97
N THR A 123 5.89 -32.23 -3.78
CA THR A 123 5.64 -33.58 -4.26
C THR A 123 6.29 -33.72 -5.65
N GLY A 124 7.41 -34.40 -5.72
CA GLY A 124 8.15 -34.64 -6.97
C GLY A 124 8.33 -36.14 -7.28
N ALA A 125 8.95 -36.44 -8.42
CA ALA A 125 9.23 -37.79 -8.86
C ALA A 125 10.11 -38.61 -7.89
N ARG A 126 10.72 -38.01 -6.89
CA ARG A 126 11.59 -38.63 -5.88
C ARG A 126 10.99 -38.68 -4.46
N GLY A 127 9.72 -38.28 -4.30
CA GLY A 127 9.05 -38.27 -3.00
C GLY A 127 8.68 -36.86 -2.54
N VAL A 128 8.38 -36.74 -1.25
CA VAL A 128 8.03 -35.49 -0.57
C VAL A 128 9.30 -34.92 0.08
N ALA A 129 9.66 -33.69 -0.26
CA ALA A 129 10.83 -33.01 0.30
C ALA A 129 10.49 -31.56 0.67
N PRO A 130 11.18 -30.97 1.66
CA PRO A 130 11.07 -29.54 1.95
C PRO A 130 11.40 -28.69 0.72
N ILE A 131 10.79 -27.51 0.64
CA ILE A 131 11.06 -26.57 -0.44
C ILE A 131 12.48 -26.03 -0.30
N ASP A 132 13.30 -26.25 -1.31
CA ASP A 132 14.68 -25.77 -1.34
C ASP A 132 14.82 -24.33 -1.87
N ALA A 133 16.05 -23.81 -1.83
CA ALA A 133 16.33 -22.44 -2.28
C ALA A 133 16.07 -22.24 -3.79
N ALA A 134 16.32 -23.28 -4.62
CA ALA A 134 16.10 -23.21 -6.06
C ALA A 134 14.59 -23.11 -6.37
N ARG A 135 13.78 -23.83 -5.64
CA ARG A 135 12.32 -23.75 -5.75
C ARG A 135 11.76 -22.40 -5.31
N VAL A 136 12.28 -21.86 -4.20
CA VAL A 136 11.91 -20.51 -3.78
C VAL A 136 12.26 -19.47 -4.85
N GLU A 137 13.42 -19.60 -5.47
CA GLU A 137 13.83 -18.70 -6.55
C GLU A 137 12.93 -18.82 -7.78
N GLN A 138 12.54 -20.01 -8.16
CA GLN A 138 11.59 -20.25 -9.25
C GLN A 138 10.22 -19.64 -8.96
N GLU A 139 9.66 -19.87 -7.77
CA GLU A 139 8.36 -19.32 -7.35
C GLU A 139 8.37 -17.78 -7.32
N LEU A 140 9.50 -17.15 -6.94
CA LEU A 140 9.62 -15.69 -6.94
C LEU A 140 9.54 -15.07 -8.34
N GLN A 141 9.73 -15.86 -9.41
CA GLN A 141 9.62 -15.40 -10.79
C GLN A 141 8.22 -15.62 -11.39
N GLU A 142 7.34 -16.32 -10.68
CA GLU A 142 5.96 -16.54 -11.13
C GLU A 142 5.13 -15.24 -11.03
N PRO A 143 4.12 -15.07 -11.90
CA PRO A 143 3.24 -13.89 -11.84
C PRO A 143 2.48 -13.74 -10.51
N GLN A 144 2.20 -14.84 -9.84
CA GLN A 144 1.56 -14.93 -8.54
C GLN A 144 2.39 -15.83 -7.60
N PRO A 145 3.50 -15.31 -7.06
CA PRO A 145 4.42 -16.12 -6.28
C PRO A 145 3.75 -16.77 -5.07
N PHE A 146 3.97 -18.07 -4.91
CA PHE A 146 3.50 -18.88 -3.76
C PHE A 146 1.99 -19.05 -3.61
N GLU A 147 1.16 -18.59 -4.54
CA GLU A 147 -0.31 -18.72 -4.43
C GLU A 147 -0.76 -20.17 -4.19
N ARG A 148 -0.14 -21.12 -4.89
CA ARG A 148 -0.44 -22.57 -4.76
C ARG A 148 -0.03 -23.15 -3.41
N MET A 149 0.81 -22.44 -2.65
CA MET A 149 1.33 -22.87 -1.35
C MET A 149 0.51 -22.30 -0.18
N GLU A 150 -0.33 -21.30 -0.43
CA GLU A 150 -1.08 -20.59 0.61
C GLU A 150 -1.97 -21.52 1.45
N ALA A 151 -2.71 -22.42 0.79
CA ALA A 151 -3.58 -23.36 1.50
C ALA A 151 -2.77 -24.30 2.40
N ARG A 152 -1.57 -24.74 1.96
CA ARG A 152 -0.67 -25.58 2.74
C ARG A 152 -0.05 -24.81 3.91
N ALA A 153 0.34 -23.55 3.69
CA ALA A 153 0.87 -22.68 4.73
C ALA A 153 -0.14 -22.50 5.87
N ARG A 154 -1.42 -22.24 5.53
CA ARG A 154 -2.51 -22.15 6.51
C ARG A 154 -2.71 -23.47 7.25
N GLY A 155 -2.77 -24.59 6.54
CA GLY A 155 -2.91 -25.91 7.16
C GLY A 155 -1.71 -26.32 8.05
N GLY A 156 -0.51 -25.87 7.71
CA GLY A 156 0.69 -26.03 8.54
C GLY A 156 0.62 -25.19 9.81
N ALA A 157 0.20 -23.92 9.68
CA ALA A 157 0.07 -23.00 10.80
C ALA A 157 -1.00 -23.46 11.82
N GLU A 158 -2.09 -24.10 11.37
CA GLU A 158 -3.13 -24.64 12.25
C GLU A 158 -2.63 -25.78 13.16
N LYS A 159 -1.51 -26.41 12.81
CA LYS A 159 -0.88 -27.45 13.62
C LYS A 159 0.11 -26.89 14.67
N LEU A 160 0.45 -25.61 14.57
CA LEU A 160 1.39 -24.96 15.47
C LEU A 160 0.64 -24.23 16.59
N GLU A 161 1.17 -24.39 17.81
CA GLU A 161 0.70 -23.68 18.99
C GLU A 161 1.53 -22.41 19.21
N GLU A 162 0.87 -21.28 19.42
CA GLU A 162 1.54 -19.99 19.64
C GLU A 162 2.48 -20.01 20.85
N SER A 163 2.17 -20.84 21.85
CA SER A 163 3.00 -21.06 23.05
C SER A 163 4.38 -21.63 22.74
N LYS A 164 4.53 -22.33 21.62
CA LYS A 164 5.80 -22.94 21.20
C LYS A 164 6.69 -22.03 20.37
N LEU A 165 6.20 -20.88 19.93
CA LEU A 165 6.94 -19.95 19.08
C LEU A 165 8.28 -19.47 19.68
N PRO A 166 8.41 -19.20 21.01
CA PRO A 166 9.69 -18.80 21.58
C PRO A 166 10.78 -19.89 21.52
N MET A 167 10.38 -21.16 21.58
CA MET A 167 11.32 -22.28 21.41
C MET A 167 11.71 -22.43 19.94
N LEU A 168 10.75 -22.32 19.04
CA LEU A 168 10.96 -22.38 17.60
C LEU A 168 11.85 -21.23 17.11
N GLU A 169 11.77 -20.04 17.72
CA GLU A 169 12.63 -18.89 17.41
C GLU A 169 14.10 -19.21 17.66
N ARG A 170 14.41 -19.80 18.81
CA ARG A 170 15.79 -20.21 19.17
C ARG A 170 16.31 -21.33 18.26
N GLU A 171 15.45 -22.28 17.89
CA GLU A 171 15.80 -23.34 16.94
C GLU A 171 16.15 -22.76 15.58
N ILE A 172 15.34 -21.85 15.05
CA ILE A 172 15.59 -21.18 13.78
C ILE A 172 16.87 -20.33 13.85
N GLU A 173 17.12 -19.64 14.94
CA GLU A 173 18.35 -18.87 15.14
C GLU A 173 19.59 -19.75 15.06
N ALA A 174 19.59 -20.90 15.73
CA ALA A 174 20.69 -21.87 15.69
C ALA A 174 20.89 -22.48 14.28
N GLU A 175 19.79 -22.84 13.59
CA GLU A 175 19.86 -23.34 12.22
C GLU A 175 20.41 -22.29 11.23
N LEU A 176 19.99 -21.03 11.39
CA LEU A 176 20.51 -19.93 10.57
C LEU A 176 21.98 -19.65 10.84
N GLU A 177 22.43 -19.78 12.11
CA GLU A 177 23.84 -19.64 12.46
C GLU A 177 24.68 -20.72 11.73
N GLU A 178 24.25 -21.98 11.75
CA GLU A 178 24.94 -23.07 11.07
C GLU A 178 24.93 -22.91 9.54
N GLU A 179 23.79 -22.50 8.94
CA GLU A 179 23.67 -22.30 7.50
C GLU A 179 24.46 -21.12 6.95
N LEU A 180 24.54 -20.04 7.74
CA LEU A 180 25.16 -18.78 7.30
C LEU A 180 26.61 -18.67 7.78
N ASP A 181 27.08 -19.62 8.58
CA ASP A 181 28.50 -19.69 8.93
C ASP A 181 29.32 -19.99 7.69
N GLY A 182 30.20 -19.05 7.33
CA GLY A 182 31.01 -19.15 6.10
C GLY A 182 30.40 -18.49 4.84
N ARG A 183 29.19 -17.92 4.89
CA ARG A 183 28.62 -17.12 3.81
C ARG A 183 29.25 -15.71 3.78
N ALA A 184 30.49 -15.62 3.24
CA ALA A 184 31.25 -14.37 3.12
C ALA A 184 30.52 -13.29 2.28
N ASP A 185 29.69 -13.73 1.34
CA ASP A 185 28.84 -12.86 0.52
C ASP A 185 27.84 -12.05 1.34
N LEU A 186 27.12 -12.71 2.26
CA LEU A 186 26.18 -12.06 3.17
C LEU A 186 26.89 -11.20 4.22
N GLN A 187 28.00 -11.67 4.73
CA GLN A 187 28.83 -10.91 5.68
C GLN A 187 29.33 -9.60 5.07
N THR A 188 29.73 -9.63 3.78
CA THR A 188 30.16 -8.44 3.05
C THR A 188 29.00 -7.47 2.77
N MET A 189 27.79 -7.98 2.49
CA MET A 189 26.59 -7.16 2.26
C MET A 189 26.11 -6.46 3.52
N LEU A 190 26.35 -7.05 4.70
CA LEU A 190 25.95 -6.51 6.00
C LEU A 190 26.89 -5.43 6.53
N GLN A 191 28.13 -5.36 6.03
CA GLN A 191 29.13 -4.38 6.49
C GLN A 191 30.07 -3.90 5.38
N PRO A 192 29.84 -2.75 4.79
CA PRO A 192 30.93 -2.05 4.13
C PRO A 192 31.79 -1.33 5.20
N GLY A 193 32.85 -1.97 5.70
CA GLY A 193 34.00 -1.25 6.23
C GLY A 193 34.46 -1.36 7.68
N SER A 194 34.13 -2.40 8.48
CA SER A 194 34.73 -2.51 9.82
C SER A 194 35.06 -3.96 10.26
N PRO A 195 36.32 -4.28 10.63
CA PRO A 195 36.73 -5.64 11.01
C PRO A 195 36.39 -6.06 12.43
N ASP A 196 36.24 -5.15 13.38
CA ASP A 196 36.21 -5.49 14.82
C ASP A 196 34.80 -5.66 15.44
N GLY A 197 33.73 -5.36 14.68
CA GLY A 197 32.34 -5.51 15.11
C GLY A 197 31.61 -6.76 14.58
N GLN A 198 32.31 -7.60 13.80
CA GLN A 198 31.66 -8.60 12.92
C GLN A 198 30.81 -9.66 13.63
N ARG A 199 31.24 -10.22 14.76
CA ARG A 199 30.47 -11.28 15.45
C ARG A 199 29.19 -10.78 16.10
N GLY A 200 29.23 -9.64 16.77
CA GLY A 200 28.04 -9.09 17.45
C GLY A 200 26.95 -8.67 16.47
N ILE A 201 27.32 -8.13 15.32
CA ILE A 201 26.38 -7.70 14.26
C ILE A 201 25.80 -8.92 13.54
N ALA A 202 26.62 -9.95 13.27
CA ALA A 202 26.14 -11.20 12.69
C ALA A 202 25.11 -11.88 13.59
N MET A 203 25.35 -11.97 14.90
CA MET A 203 24.39 -12.55 15.85
C MET A 203 23.09 -11.74 15.94
N ALA A 204 23.17 -10.42 16.00
CA ALA A 204 21.97 -9.57 15.99
C ALA A 204 21.16 -9.71 14.70
N PHE A 205 21.83 -9.89 13.57
CA PHE A 205 21.21 -10.12 12.29
C PHE A 205 20.47 -11.47 12.22
N LEU A 206 21.10 -12.55 12.71
CA LEU A 206 20.49 -13.87 12.79
C LEU A 206 19.26 -13.88 13.70
N ALA A 207 19.35 -13.26 14.86
CA ALA A 207 18.21 -13.09 15.77
C ALA A 207 17.06 -12.31 15.11
N ASN A 208 17.39 -11.29 14.32
CA ASN A 208 16.39 -10.55 13.58
C ASN A 208 15.73 -11.41 12.48
N LEU A 209 16.50 -12.21 11.74
CA LEU A 209 15.94 -13.14 10.75
C LEU A 209 15.01 -14.18 11.41
N ALA A 210 15.43 -14.82 12.49
CA ALA A 210 14.61 -15.76 13.24
C ALA A 210 13.31 -15.10 13.71
N ARG A 211 13.40 -13.89 14.23
CA ARG A 211 12.23 -13.10 14.66
C ARG A 211 11.27 -12.80 13.51
N ILE A 212 11.78 -12.49 12.32
CA ILE A 212 10.94 -12.29 11.12
C ILE A 212 10.19 -13.57 10.77
N VAL A 213 10.88 -14.71 10.69
CA VAL A 213 10.24 -15.99 10.40
C VAL A 213 9.12 -16.29 11.40
N ILE A 214 9.37 -16.12 12.69
CA ILE A 214 8.37 -16.31 13.74
C ILE A 214 7.19 -15.35 13.62
N ARG A 215 7.41 -14.09 13.22
CA ARG A 215 6.32 -13.14 13.01
C ARG A 215 5.45 -13.53 11.82
N VAL A 216 6.04 -13.97 10.72
CA VAL A 216 5.28 -14.48 9.57
C VAL A 216 4.44 -15.68 10.01
N ILE A 217 5.03 -16.68 10.67
CA ILE A 217 4.30 -17.86 11.19
C ILE A 217 3.17 -17.44 12.12
N ARG A 218 3.42 -16.52 13.06
CA ARG A 218 2.40 -16.00 13.98
C ARG A 218 1.23 -15.35 13.26
N ARG A 219 1.48 -14.64 12.14
CA ARG A 219 0.40 -14.06 11.34
C ARG A 219 -0.46 -15.14 10.70
N TYR A 220 0.13 -16.23 10.22
CA TYR A 220 -0.62 -17.39 9.73
C TYR A 220 -1.45 -18.06 10.83
N ILE A 221 -0.90 -18.28 12.02
CA ILE A 221 -1.64 -18.83 13.19
C ILE A 221 -2.83 -17.92 13.52
N ARG A 222 -2.65 -16.61 13.48
CA ARG A 222 -3.69 -15.61 13.81
C ARG A 222 -4.63 -15.28 12.64
N LYS A 223 -4.46 -15.89 11.47
CA LYS A 223 -5.24 -15.61 10.24
C LYS A 223 -5.20 -14.12 9.86
N ARG A 224 -4.00 -13.51 9.96
CA ARG A 224 -3.73 -12.09 9.65
C ARG A 224 -2.69 -11.91 8.54
N GLU A 225 -2.46 -12.96 7.77
CA GLU A 225 -1.56 -12.95 6.60
C GLU A 225 -2.23 -12.29 5.38
N HIS A 226 -1.39 -11.80 4.46
CA HIS A 226 -1.80 -11.21 3.18
C HIS A 226 -1.17 -11.97 1.99
N GLY A 227 -0.93 -13.27 2.15
CA GLY A 227 -0.15 -14.11 1.28
C GLY A 227 1.30 -14.25 1.73
N LEU A 228 1.94 -15.36 1.37
CA LEU A 228 3.26 -15.74 1.90
C LEU A 228 4.33 -14.69 1.57
N LEU A 229 4.43 -14.29 0.31
CA LEU A 229 5.40 -13.29 -0.12
C LEU A 229 5.12 -11.92 0.51
N ALA A 230 3.88 -11.44 0.43
CA ALA A 230 3.51 -10.13 0.93
C ALA A 230 3.74 -10.01 2.45
N THR A 231 3.34 -11.04 3.21
CA THR A 231 3.55 -11.09 4.65
C THR A 231 5.05 -11.15 5.00
N THR A 232 5.83 -11.95 4.26
CA THR A 232 7.28 -12.03 4.44
C THR A 232 7.96 -10.70 4.19
N VAL A 233 7.65 -10.07 3.07
CA VAL A 233 8.17 -8.76 2.70
C VAL A 233 7.84 -7.73 3.77
N GLU A 234 6.59 -7.67 4.22
CA GLU A 234 6.16 -6.75 5.27
C GLU A 234 6.94 -6.92 6.58
N GLU A 235 7.18 -8.17 7.01
CA GLU A 235 7.92 -8.40 8.26
C GLU A 235 9.43 -8.16 8.12
N ILE A 236 10.04 -8.45 6.95
CA ILE A 236 11.44 -8.08 6.67
C ILE A 236 11.60 -6.56 6.75
N LEU A 237 10.70 -5.84 6.11
CA LEU A 237 10.71 -4.40 6.10
C LEU A 237 10.54 -3.82 7.51
N ARG A 238 9.64 -4.37 8.28
CA ARG A 238 9.39 -3.94 9.66
C ARG A 238 10.61 -4.13 10.57
N GLU A 239 11.37 -5.20 10.40
CA GLU A 239 12.50 -5.49 11.27
C GLU A 239 13.78 -4.75 10.88
N PHE A 240 14.15 -4.78 9.60
CA PHE A 240 15.43 -4.22 9.16
C PHE A 240 15.38 -2.76 8.75
N TYR A 241 14.18 -2.24 8.47
CA TYR A 241 14.06 -0.95 7.83
C TYR A 241 13.08 -0.02 8.56
N VAL A 242 12.70 -0.33 9.83
CA VAL A 242 11.71 0.46 10.59
C VAL A 242 12.05 1.95 10.65
N ALA A 243 13.31 2.32 10.75
CA ALA A 243 13.71 3.73 10.76
C ALA A 243 13.72 4.35 9.35
N GLU A 244 14.21 3.64 8.34
CA GLU A 244 14.35 4.15 6.98
C GLU A 244 13.10 3.92 6.13
N ILE A 245 12.40 2.81 6.36
CA ILE A 245 11.15 2.48 5.64
C ILE A 245 9.95 3.21 6.21
N GLY A 246 9.87 3.43 7.50
CA GLY A 246 8.86 4.36 8.02
C GLY A 246 8.93 5.68 7.26
N THR A 247 10.13 6.17 7.01
CA THR A 247 10.37 7.37 6.21
C THR A 247 10.03 7.14 4.74
N LEU A 248 10.41 6.02 4.15
CA LEU A 248 10.23 5.71 2.73
C LEU A 248 8.77 5.44 2.37
N ILE A 249 8.05 4.68 3.21
CA ILE A 249 6.59 4.48 3.10
C ILE A 249 5.88 5.83 3.28
N TRP A 250 6.28 6.57 4.29
CA TRP A 250 5.72 7.86 4.59
C TRP A 250 5.98 8.87 3.47
N ASP A 251 7.20 8.88 2.91
CA ASP A 251 7.55 9.72 1.78
C ASP A 251 6.83 9.27 0.51
N GLY A 252 6.71 7.98 0.26
CA GLY A 252 5.92 7.44 -0.85
C GLY A 252 4.43 7.79 -0.76
N MET A 253 3.84 7.71 0.43
CA MET A 253 2.44 8.14 0.64
C MET A 253 2.28 9.65 0.45
N LYS A 254 3.23 10.44 0.96
CA LYS A 254 3.24 11.90 0.75
C LYS A 254 3.39 12.25 -0.72
N GLU A 255 4.28 11.55 -1.42
CA GLU A 255 4.51 11.77 -2.85
C GLU A 255 3.25 11.49 -3.68
N LYS A 256 2.56 10.38 -3.39
CA LYS A 256 1.29 10.05 -4.05
C LYS A 256 0.19 11.09 -3.75
N ALA A 257 0.08 11.50 -2.48
CA ALA A 257 -0.87 12.53 -2.08
C ALA A 257 -0.50 13.92 -2.63
N ARG A 258 0.80 14.16 -2.90
CA ARG A 258 1.35 15.45 -3.32
C ARG A 258 1.31 15.64 -4.83
N ASN A 259 1.98 14.79 -5.58
CA ASN A 259 2.29 15.02 -6.99
C ASN A 259 1.49 14.12 -7.92
N GLY A 260 1.19 12.90 -7.51
CA GLY A 260 0.68 11.90 -8.42
C GLY A 260 -0.68 12.28 -9.04
N MET A 261 -1.63 12.71 -8.23
CA MET A 261 -3.01 12.91 -8.74
C MET A 261 -3.31 14.33 -9.23
N TRP A 262 -2.51 15.32 -8.82
CA TRP A 262 -2.76 16.74 -9.08
C TRP A 262 -1.86 17.34 -10.16
N MET A 263 -1.06 16.53 -10.85
CA MET A 263 -0.17 17.03 -11.92
C MET A 263 -0.99 17.49 -13.13
N PRO A 264 -0.61 18.63 -13.76
CA PRO A 264 -1.31 19.15 -14.90
C PRO A 264 -1.37 18.18 -16.08
N ASN A 265 -2.53 18.07 -16.71
CA ASN A 265 -2.76 17.20 -17.88
C ASN A 265 -2.32 17.83 -19.22
N THR A 266 -1.53 18.89 -19.21
CA THR A 266 -1.09 19.59 -20.42
C THR A 266 -0.35 18.63 -21.36
N GLY A 267 -0.91 18.42 -22.55
CA GLY A 267 -0.35 17.54 -23.58
C GLY A 267 -0.61 16.04 -23.36
N LEU A 268 -1.25 15.65 -22.27
CA LEU A 268 -1.61 14.25 -21.98
C LEU A 268 -3.00 13.91 -22.56
N GLN A 269 -3.17 12.68 -23.04
CA GLN A 269 -4.44 12.21 -23.59
C GLN A 269 -4.88 10.90 -22.95
N ASN A 270 -6.20 10.69 -22.91
CA ASN A 270 -6.84 9.45 -22.45
C ASN A 270 -6.31 8.94 -21.10
N ASP A 271 -5.83 7.71 -21.06
CA ASP A 271 -5.40 7.00 -19.86
C ASP A 271 -4.09 7.53 -19.25
N GLU A 272 -3.38 8.42 -19.97
CA GLU A 272 -2.17 9.06 -19.43
C GLU A 272 -2.48 10.24 -18.51
N ARG A 273 -3.74 10.72 -18.51
CA ARG A 273 -4.16 11.87 -17.69
C ARG A 273 -4.18 11.53 -16.21
N HIS A 274 -3.78 12.52 -15.41
CA HIS A 274 -3.93 12.45 -13.95
C HIS A 274 -5.39 12.71 -13.58
N GLY A 275 -5.99 11.73 -12.91
CA GLY A 275 -7.45 11.76 -12.68
C GLY A 275 -7.88 12.85 -11.71
N GLY A 276 -7.03 13.23 -10.75
CA GLY A 276 -7.32 14.32 -9.82
C GLY A 276 -7.33 15.70 -10.51
N ASP A 277 -6.35 15.97 -11.38
CA ASP A 277 -6.30 17.22 -12.14
C ASP A 277 -7.51 17.32 -13.10
N TYR A 278 -7.84 16.25 -13.80
CA TYR A 278 -9.04 16.19 -14.63
C TYR A 278 -10.31 16.46 -13.81
N PHE A 279 -10.41 15.87 -12.62
CA PHE A 279 -11.53 16.12 -11.73
C PHE A 279 -11.60 17.60 -11.31
N LEU A 280 -10.47 18.24 -10.97
CA LEU A 280 -10.43 19.66 -10.60
C LEU A 280 -10.87 20.57 -11.75
N GLU A 281 -10.43 20.29 -12.97
CA GLU A 281 -10.87 21.02 -14.17
C GLU A 281 -12.41 20.97 -14.31
N LYS A 282 -12.98 19.77 -14.21
CA LYS A 282 -14.44 19.57 -14.29
C LYS A 282 -15.18 20.19 -13.10
N LEU A 283 -14.63 20.09 -11.90
CA LEU A 283 -15.20 20.70 -10.70
C LEU A 283 -15.27 22.23 -10.84
N ASN A 284 -14.16 22.85 -11.30
CA ASN A 284 -14.12 24.29 -11.50
C ASN A 284 -15.17 24.75 -12.51
N ALA A 285 -15.26 24.07 -13.65
CA ALA A 285 -16.27 24.38 -14.66
C ALA A 285 -17.72 24.21 -14.15
N PHE A 286 -17.95 23.10 -13.41
CA PHE A 286 -19.25 22.82 -12.80
C PHE A 286 -19.67 23.88 -11.79
N LEU A 287 -18.77 24.26 -10.87
CA LEU A 287 -19.05 25.28 -9.85
C LEU A 287 -19.27 26.67 -10.49
N GLY A 288 -18.51 27.03 -11.51
CA GLY A 288 -18.71 28.26 -12.26
C GLY A 288 -20.09 28.34 -12.91
N ALA A 289 -20.58 27.23 -13.47
CA ALA A 289 -21.92 27.14 -14.06
C ALA A 289 -23.03 26.99 -13.00
N ASN A 290 -22.73 26.60 -11.77
CA ASN A 290 -23.68 26.27 -10.71
C ASN A 290 -23.34 26.97 -9.38
N PRO A 291 -23.43 28.29 -9.25
CA PRO A 291 -22.96 29.06 -8.11
C PRO A 291 -23.66 28.73 -6.76
N GLY A 292 -24.77 27.99 -6.81
CA GLY A 292 -25.45 27.54 -5.58
C GLY A 292 -24.87 26.27 -4.93
N TRP A 293 -23.88 25.64 -5.54
CA TRP A 293 -23.24 24.44 -5.01
C TRP A 293 -22.17 24.78 -3.96
N THR A 294 -22.05 23.91 -2.97
CA THR A 294 -21.00 23.99 -1.94
C THR A 294 -20.14 22.74 -1.95
N VAL A 295 -18.87 22.90 -1.62
CA VAL A 295 -17.91 21.79 -1.51
C VAL A 295 -17.42 21.70 -0.06
N ASP A 296 -17.54 20.52 0.52
CA ASP A 296 -16.97 20.17 1.81
C ASP A 296 -15.85 19.15 1.58
N LEU A 297 -14.70 19.31 2.24
CA LEU A 297 -13.54 18.43 2.15
C LEU A 297 -13.40 17.64 3.44
N VAL A 298 -13.27 16.32 3.34
CA VAL A 298 -13.08 15.41 4.47
C VAL A 298 -11.85 14.57 4.24
N GLY A 299 -10.85 14.70 5.11
CA GLY A 299 -9.58 13.97 5.01
C GLY A 299 -9.21 13.23 6.28
N HIS A 300 -8.90 11.94 6.15
CA HIS A 300 -8.38 11.14 7.25
C HIS A 300 -6.88 10.90 7.07
N SER A 301 -6.07 11.14 8.10
CA SER A 301 -4.62 10.89 8.11
C SER A 301 -3.92 11.45 6.86
N ALA A 302 -3.38 10.62 5.95
CA ALA A 302 -2.76 11.05 4.70
C ALA A 302 -3.72 11.81 3.76
N GLY A 303 -5.04 11.61 3.88
CA GLY A 303 -6.04 12.39 3.18
C GLY A 303 -5.99 13.89 3.47
N SER A 304 -5.49 14.28 4.65
CA SER A 304 -5.25 15.70 4.96
C SER A 304 -4.15 16.31 4.08
N ILE A 305 -3.13 15.51 3.72
CA ILE A 305 -2.06 15.93 2.81
C ILE A 305 -2.63 16.09 1.39
N ALA A 306 -3.46 15.14 0.95
CA ALA A 306 -4.11 15.21 -0.35
C ALA A 306 -4.99 16.47 -0.48
N ILE A 307 -5.73 16.84 0.56
CA ILE A 307 -6.53 18.08 0.60
C ILE A 307 -5.66 19.32 0.46
N CYS A 308 -4.55 19.42 1.21
CA CYS A 308 -3.63 20.55 1.08
C CYS A 308 -3.12 20.69 -0.37
N HIS A 309 -2.77 19.57 -1.02
CA HIS A 309 -2.29 19.61 -2.39
C HIS A 309 -3.39 19.80 -3.43
N LEU A 310 -4.63 19.38 -3.14
CA LEU A 310 -5.80 19.76 -3.95
C LEU A 310 -5.95 21.27 -4.02
N LEU A 311 -5.95 21.92 -2.86
CA LEU A 311 -6.13 23.39 -2.78
C LEU A 311 -4.95 24.12 -3.42
N LYS A 312 -3.73 23.61 -3.23
CA LYS A 312 -2.55 24.11 -3.92
C LYS A 312 -2.70 24.03 -5.43
N ALA A 313 -3.05 22.85 -5.97
CA ALA A 313 -3.23 22.65 -7.41
C ALA A 313 -4.35 23.52 -7.96
N ALA A 314 -5.47 23.63 -7.27
CA ALA A 314 -6.56 24.51 -7.68
C ALA A 314 -6.11 25.97 -7.80
N ASN A 315 -5.28 26.45 -6.87
CA ASN A 315 -4.73 27.81 -6.91
C ASN A 315 -3.69 27.97 -8.04
N GLU A 316 -2.75 27.03 -8.17
CA GLU A 316 -1.69 27.08 -9.18
C GLU A 316 -2.24 26.98 -10.63
N HIS A 317 -3.36 26.25 -10.82
CA HIS A 317 -4.02 26.11 -12.12
C HIS A 317 -5.04 27.21 -12.40
N GLY A 318 -5.22 28.15 -11.47
CA GLY A 318 -6.17 29.27 -11.62
C GLY A 318 -7.65 28.84 -11.56
N PHE A 319 -7.97 27.79 -10.81
CA PHE A 319 -9.35 27.31 -10.65
C PHE A 319 -10.11 28.10 -9.59
N GLU A 320 -10.55 29.31 -9.94
CA GLU A 320 -11.09 30.32 -9.03
C GLU A 320 -12.43 29.94 -8.38
N HIS A 321 -13.19 29.01 -8.97
CA HIS A 321 -14.49 28.60 -8.45
C HIS A 321 -14.39 27.50 -7.39
N ILE A 322 -13.23 26.85 -7.23
CA ILE A 322 -13.03 25.80 -6.23
C ILE A 322 -12.77 26.43 -4.86
N ARG A 323 -13.80 26.47 -4.03
CA ARG A 323 -13.72 26.96 -2.65
C ARG A 323 -14.38 25.98 -1.71
N ALA A 324 -13.63 25.51 -0.72
CA ALA A 324 -14.17 24.65 0.33
C ALA A 324 -14.99 25.48 1.31
N ARG A 325 -16.22 25.04 1.60
CA ARG A 325 -17.02 25.60 2.67
C ARG A 325 -16.54 25.12 4.03
N TRP A 326 -16.25 23.82 4.13
CA TRP A 326 -15.73 23.18 5.31
C TRP A 326 -14.59 22.25 4.96
N ILE A 327 -13.57 22.22 5.83
CA ILE A 327 -12.45 21.27 5.76
C ILE A 327 -12.45 20.53 7.08
N LEU A 328 -12.79 19.24 7.05
CA LEU A 328 -12.79 18.35 8.20
C LEU A 328 -11.59 17.41 8.13
N LEU A 329 -10.68 17.53 9.07
CA LEU A 329 -9.49 16.70 9.15
C LEU A 329 -9.59 15.75 10.35
N LEU A 330 -9.54 14.46 10.09
CA LEU A 330 -9.59 13.39 11.09
C LEU A 330 -8.18 12.81 11.25
N ALA A 331 -7.61 12.90 12.47
CA ALA A 331 -6.24 12.49 12.77
C ALA A 331 -5.25 12.95 11.67
N PRO A 332 -5.13 14.27 11.40
CA PRO A 332 -4.39 14.76 10.24
C PRO A 332 -2.90 14.41 10.29
N ALA A 333 -2.38 14.00 9.15
CA ALA A 333 -0.97 13.70 8.95
C ALA A 333 -0.20 14.84 8.26
N CYS A 334 -0.89 15.89 7.81
CA CYS A 334 -0.24 17.06 7.24
C CYS A 334 0.48 17.86 8.33
N ARG A 335 1.61 18.48 7.96
CA ARG A 335 2.30 19.43 8.83
C ARG A 335 1.48 20.73 8.92
N THR A 336 1.47 21.35 10.07
CA THR A 336 0.85 22.69 10.27
C THR A 336 1.32 23.70 9.25
N LYS A 337 2.62 23.70 8.92
CA LYS A 337 3.18 24.58 7.89
C LYS A 337 2.50 24.36 6.53
N LEU A 338 2.38 23.10 6.07
CA LEU A 338 1.72 22.78 4.81
C LEU A 338 0.25 23.25 4.81
N PHE A 339 -0.45 23.05 5.92
CA PHE A 339 -1.84 23.50 6.05
C PHE A 339 -1.94 25.03 5.93
N TYR A 340 -1.16 25.79 6.69
CA TYR A 340 -1.18 27.25 6.66
C TYR A 340 -0.74 27.87 5.33
N GLU A 341 0.06 27.16 4.54
CA GLU A 341 0.50 27.63 3.22
C GLU A 341 -0.57 27.41 2.14
N GLN A 342 -1.53 26.49 2.34
CA GLN A 342 -2.45 26.06 1.31
C GLN A 342 -3.94 26.30 1.63
N VAL A 343 -4.28 26.54 2.90
CA VAL A 343 -5.63 26.78 3.42
C VAL A 343 -5.73 28.15 4.02
#